data_7699d7c9e146c387f2c0aa0a4d37a730
#
_entry.id   7699d7c9e146c387f2c0aa0a4d37a730
#
_cell.length_a   1.000
_cell.length_b   1.000
_cell.length_c   1.000
_cell.angle_alpha   90.00
_cell.angle_beta   90.00
_cell.angle_gamma   90.00
#
_symmetry.space_group_name_H-M   'P 1'
#
loop_
_entity.id
_entity.type
_entity.pdbx_description
1 polymer ?
#
loop_
_entity_poly.entity_id
_entity_poly.type
_entity_poly.pdbx_seq_one_letter_code
_entity_poly.pdbx_strand_id
1 'polypeptide(L)'
;MRILHTADWHLGKLFYGNYLTEDQAYVLEQQLLPMIRDEGIDAVVLAGDVYDRSLPPAEAVELFDDVATRITADLHVPFLVISGNHDSPARLSFASRLLAPQGLYMAGELERLTGPVVLEDDAGPVAFLTVPYAEPAVVRQCLGQDEVRSHQQAMEALLGWQGSQVPDGVRTVCVAHAFVAGGVASDSERPLSCLLYTSDAA
;
A
#
# COMPACT_ATOMS: atom_id res chain seq x y z
N MET A 1 11.81 0.43 -15.89
CA MET A 1 10.71 1.00 -15.07
C MET A 1 11.30 1.76 -13.90
N ARG A 2 10.91 3.00 -13.71
CA ARG A 2 11.26 3.85 -12.56
C ARG A 2 10.04 3.91 -11.64
N ILE A 3 10.19 3.42 -10.41
CA ILE A 3 9.09 3.31 -9.45
C ILE A 3 9.31 4.32 -8.34
N LEU A 4 8.29 5.13 -8.04
CA LEU A 4 8.27 5.97 -6.85
C LEU A 4 7.57 5.20 -5.74
N HIS A 5 8.31 4.86 -4.68
CA HIS A 5 7.80 4.18 -3.51
C HIS A 5 7.56 5.17 -2.37
N THR A 6 6.36 5.15 -1.85
CA THR A 6 5.96 5.90 -0.66
C THR A 6 5.09 5.02 0.23
N ALA A 7 4.96 5.37 1.52
CA ALA A 7 4.16 4.66 2.52
C ALA A 7 3.72 5.62 3.62
N ASP A 8 2.81 5.17 4.47
CA ASP A 8 2.49 5.83 5.74
C ASP A 8 2.06 7.29 5.59
N TRP A 9 1.17 7.57 4.65
CA TRP A 9 0.65 8.93 4.46
C TRP A 9 -0.15 9.41 5.65
N HIS A 10 -0.86 8.50 6.34
CA HIS A 10 -1.69 8.79 7.50
C HIS A 10 -2.56 10.04 7.29
N LEU A 11 -3.26 10.11 6.16
CA LEU A 11 -4.10 11.27 5.83
C LEU A 11 -5.16 11.50 6.90
N GLY A 12 -5.33 12.76 7.28
CA GLY A 12 -6.22 13.15 8.35
C GLY A 12 -5.65 12.95 9.76
N LYS A 13 -4.33 12.84 9.88
CA LYS A 13 -3.64 12.71 11.18
C LYS A 13 -3.90 13.91 12.06
N LEU A 14 -4.27 13.63 13.31
CA LEU A 14 -4.43 14.62 14.35
C LEU A 14 -3.18 14.65 15.23
N PHE A 15 -2.47 15.77 15.28
CA PHE A 15 -1.26 15.93 16.08
C PHE A 15 -1.43 17.11 17.04
N TYR A 16 -1.41 16.85 18.35
CA TYR A 16 -1.65 17.83 19.42
C TYR A 16 -2.90 18.70 19.19
N GLY A 17 -4.00 18.10 18.71
CA GLY A 17 -5.26 18.80 18.49
C GLY A 17 -5.37 19.53 17.14
N ASN A 18 -4.33 19.50 16.30
CA ASN A 18 -4.33 20.08 14.96
C ASN A 18 -4.35 19.00 13.89
N TYR A 19 -5.23 19.11 12.92
CA TYR A 19 -5.19 18.26 11.75
C TYR A 19 -4.04 18.66 10.83
N LEU A 20 -3.28 17.67 10.36
CA LEU A 20 -2.14 17.88 9.44
C LEU A 20 -2.57 17.86 7.97
N THR A 21 -3.86 17.83 7.65
CA THR A 21 -4.37 17.63 6.29
C THR A 21 -3.87 18.70 5.32
N GLU A 22 -3.78 19.97 5.73
CA GLU A 22 -3.25 21.05 4.89
C GLU A 22 -1.76 20.89 4.61
N ASP A 23 -0.95 20.50 5.62
CA ASP A 23 0.48 20.23 5.45
C ASP A 23 0.70 19.01 4.55
N GLN A 24 -0.13 17.97 4.71
CA GLN A 24 -0.11 16.77 3.87
C GLN A 24 -0.48 17.12 2.43
N ALA A 25 -1.52 17.92 2.22
CA ALA A 25 -1.89 18.41 0.89
C ALA A 25 -0.74 19.17 0.24
N TYR A 26 -0.10 20.10 0.98
CA TYR A 26 1.04 20.84 0.48
C TYR A 26 2.18 19.93 0.00
N VAL A 27 2.56 18.92 0.79
CA VAL A 27 3.64 17.98 0.41
C VAL A 27 3.24 17.16 -0.81
N LEU A 28 2.03 16.62 -0.84
CA LEU A 28 1.57 15.79 -1.96
C LEU A 28 1.46 16.59 -3.26
N GLU A 29 0.91 17.80 -3.19
CA GLU A 29 0.68 18.63 -4.38
C GLU A 29 1.93 19.37 -4.86
N GLN A 30 2.74 19.88 -3.95
CA GLN A 30 3.88 20.76 -4.30
C GLN A 30 5.21 20.00 -4.42
N GLN A 31 5.28 18.76 -3.92
CA GLN A 31 6.50 17.97 -3.98
C GLN A 31 6.29 16.64 -4.70
N LEU A 32 5.34 15.80 -4.25
CA LEU A 32 5.15 14.47 -4.82
C LEU A 32 4.70 14.52 -6.30
N LEU A 33 3.64 15.25 -6.61
CA LEU A 33 3.12 15.33 -7.97
C LEU A 33 4.12 15.94 -8.98
N PRO A 34 4.82 17.05 -8.66
CA PRO A 34 5.90 17.53 -9.49
C PRO A 34 7.03 16.50 -9.67
N MET A 35 7.44 15.79 -8.61
CA MET A 35 8.46 14.75 -8.69
C MET A 35 8.07 13.63 -9.66
N ILE A 36 6.81 13.16 -9.60
CA ILE A 36 6.30 12.11 -10.51
C ILE A 36 6.48 12.56 -11.96
N ARG A 37 6.09 13.78 -12.28
CA ARG A 37 6.17 14.34 -13.63
C ARG A 37 7.63 14.59 -14.07
N ASP A 38 8.41 15.27 -13.23
CA ASP A 38 9.72 15.81 -13.62
C ASP A 38 10.79 14.71 -13.67
N GLU A 39 10.65 13.66 -12.86
CA GLU A 39 11.56 12.51 -12.85
C GLU A 39 11.13 11.39 -13.83
N GLY A 40 10.00 11.53 -14.52
CA GLY A 40 9.50 10.53 -15.46
C GLY A 40 9.26 9.19 -14.77
N ILE A 41 8.42 9.19 -13.72
CA ILE A 41 8.06 8.01 -12.96
C ILE A 41 7.10 7.15 -13.79
N ASP A 42 7.38 5.86 -13.92
CA ASP A 42 6.55 4.89 -14.66
C ASP A 42 5.43 4.27 -13.81
N ALA A 43 5.62 4.21 -12.49
CA ALA A 43 4.61 3.71 -11.56
C ALA A 43 4.79 4.31 -10.16
N VAL A 44 3.70 4.58 -9.46
CA VAL A 44 3.70 5.01 -8.06
C VAL A 44 3.18 3.86 -7.19
N VAL A 45 3.83 3.64 -6.05
CA VAL A 45 3.43 2.64 -5.05
C VAL A 45 3.23 3.32 -3.71
N LEU A 46 2.05 3.15 -3.10
CA LEU A 46 1.74 3.52 -1.72
C LEU A 46 1.59 2.26 -0.88
N ALA A 47 2.62 1.96 -0.09
CA ALA A 47 2.74 0.71 0.64
C ALA A 47 2.10 0.77 2.04
N GLY A 48 0.79 1.02 2.11
CA GLY A 48 -0.02 0.96 3.31
C GLY A 48 -0.13 2.25 4.09
N ASP A 49 -1.02 2.24 5.07
CA ASP A 49 -1.37 3.35 5.96
C ASP A 49 -1.69 4.64 5.19
N VAL A 50 -2.64 4.50 4.27
CA VAL A 50 -3.18 5.63 3.49
C VAL A 50 -3.80 6.66 4.43
N TYR A 51 -4.61 6.19 5.37
CA TYR A 51 -5.32 7.02 6.35
C TYR A 51 -4.80 6.78 7.77
N ASP A 52 -4.90 7.80 8.63
CA ASP A 52 -4.49 7.68 10.03
C ASP A 52 -5.39 6.75 10.85
N ARG A 53 -6.60 6.50 10.38
CA ARG A 53 -7.57 5.62 11.04
C ARG A 53 -8.53 4.98 10.04
N SER A 54 -9.12 3.86 10.41
CA SER A 54 -10.06 3.08 9.59
C SER A 54 -11.35 3.84 9.20
N LEU A 55 -11.69 4.92 9.92
CA LEU A 55 -12.75 5.88 9.59
C LEU A 55 -12.13 7.27 9.46
N PRO A 56 -11.58 7.63 8.28
CA PRO A 56 -10.93 8.90 8.05
C PRO A 56 -11.97 10.05 8.00
N PRO A 57 -11.55 11.28 8.31
CA PRO A 57 -12.38 12.46 8.06
C PRO A 57 -12.58 12.70 6.55
N ALA A 58 -13.65 13.40 6.19
CA ALA A 58 -14.01 13.61 4.78
C ALA A 58 -12.88 14.32 4.00
N GLU A 59 -12.24 15.30 4.60
CA GLU A 59 -11.15 16.08 4.01
C GLU A 59 -9.94 15.21 3.66
N ALA A 60 -9.68 14.13 4.41
CA ALA A 60 -8.62 13.17 4.10
C ALA A 60 -8.98 12.29 2.91
N VAL A 61 -10.26 11.92 2.79
CA VAL A 61 -10.77 11.15 1.64
C VAL A 61 -10.72 11.99 0.37
N GLU A 62 -11.15 13.26 0.44
CA GLU A 62 -11.09 14.21 -0.66
C GLU A 62 -9.63 14.43 -1.13
N LEU A 63 -8.70 14.61 -0.20
CA LEU A 63 -7.28 14.77 -0.53
C LEU A 63 -6.72 13.53 -1.25
N PHE A 64 -7.08 12.32 -0.78
CA PHE A 64 -6.64 11.10 -1.45
C PHE A 64 -7.24 10.98 -2.86
N ASP A 65 -8.53 11.30 -3.03
CA ASP A 65 -9.22 11.27 -4.31
C ASP A 65 -8.57 12.24 -5.31
N ASP A 66 -8.31 13.47 -4.90
CA ASP A 66 -7.67 14.51 -5.73
C ASP A 66 -6.27 14.06 -6.18
N VAL A 67 -5.44 13.57 -5.26
CA VAL A 67 -4.08 13.13 -5.58
C VAL A 67 -4.09 11.89 -6.47
N ALA A 68 -4.93 10.90 -6.17
CA ALA A 68 -5.05 9.69 -6.97
C ALA A 68 -5.54 10.00 -8.38
N THR A 69 -6.51 10.90 -8.53
CA THR A 69 -7.01 11.40 -9.82
C THR A 69 -5.89 12.06 -10.61
N ARG A 70 -5.13 12.96 -9.99
CA ARG A 70 -4.01 13.64 -10.67
C ARG A 70 -2.90 12.69 -11.10
N ILE A 71 -2.57 11.67 -10.29
CA ILE A 71 -1.57 10.67 -10.68
C ILE A 71 -2.07 9.85 -11.87
N THR A 72 -3.31 9.33 -11.79
CA THR A 72 -3.80 8.35 -12.77
C THR A 72 -4.42 8.99 -14.01
N ALA A 73 -5.27 10.01 -13.86
CA ALA A 73 -5.99 10.62 -14.97
C ALA A 73 -5.19 11.74 -15.64
N ASP A 74 -4.48 12.60 -14.88
CA ASP A 74 -3.77 13.74 -15.47
C ASP A 74 -2.36 13.36 -15.91
N LEU A 75 -1.59 12.66 -15.06
CA LEU A 75 -0.22 12.24 -15.35
C LEU A 75 -0.14 10.91 -16.10
N HIS A 76 -1.23 10.15 -16.15
CA HIS A 76 -1.31 8.82 -16.76
C HIS A 76 -0.29 7.81 -16.20
N VAL A 77 0.01 7.91 -14.90
CA VAL A 77 0.93 7.03 -14.20
C VAL A 77 0.14 6.01 -13.38
N PRO A 78 0.38 4.70 -13.55
CA PRO A 78 -0.23 3.68 -12.70
C PRO A 78 0.07 3.91 -11.23
N PHE A 79 -0.97 3.84 -10.39
CA PHE A 79 -0.87 4.02 -8.94
C PHE A 79 -1.35 2.76 -8.24
N LEU A 80 -0.42 2.08 -7.53
CA LEU A 80 -0.67 0.88 -6.76
C LEU A 80 -0.73 1.23 -5.28
N VAL A 81 -1.84 0.90 -4.64
CA VAL A 81 -2.11 1.22 -3.24
C VAL A 81 -2.48 -0.05 -2.50
N ILE A 82 -1.82 -0.34 -1.40
CA ILE A 82 -2.22 -1.42 -0.49
C ILE A 82 -2.71 -0.86 0.84
N SER A 83 -3.54 -1.60 1.57
CA SER A 83 -3.89 -1.21 2.93
C SER A 83 -2.80 -1.55 3.94
N GLY A 84 -2.59 -0.64 4.89
CA GLY A 84 -1.80 -0.88 6.09
C GLY A 84 -2.68 -1.30 7.27
N ASN A 85 -2.10 -1.28 8.48
CA ASN A 85 -2.81 -1.69 9.70
C ASN A 85 -3.76 -0.60 10.26
N HIS A 86 -3.58 0.67 9.88
CA HIS A 86 -4.50 1.77 10.21
C HIS A 86 -5.72 1.84 9.30
N ASP A 87 -5.62 1.31 8.09
CA ASP A 87 -6.67 1.40 7.08
C ASP A 87 -7.84 0.45 7.36
N SER A 88 -8.99 0.77 6.77
CA SER A 88 -10.08 -0.21 6.61
C SER A 88 -9.93 -0.90 5.25
N PRO A 89 -9.57 -2.20 5.20
CA PRO A 89 -9.42 -2.92 3.93
C PRO A 89 -10.66 -2.82 3.04
N ALA A 90 -11.85 -2.95 3.62
CA ALA A 90 -13.12 -2.90 2.88
C ALA A 90 -13.39 -1.51 2.27
N ARG A 91 -13.07 -0.44 3.00
CA ARG A 91 -13.25 0.94 2.50
C ARG A 91 -12.25 1.27 1.40
N LEU A 92 -11.00 0.89 1.60
CA LEU A 92 -9.95 1.10 0.60
C LEU A 92 -10.22 0.28 -0.67
N SER A 93 -10.80 -0.91 -0.56
CA SER A 93 -11.17 -1.75 -1.71
C SER A 93 -12.45 -1.28 -2.43
N PHE A 94 -13.11 -0.21 -1.95
CA PHE A 94 -14.31 0.30 -2.62
C PHE A 94 -13.98 0.68 -4.07
N ALA A 95 -14.81 0.22 -4.99
CA ALA A 95 -14.68 0.45 -6.44
C ALA A 95 -13.34 0.00 -7.07
N SER A 96 -12.46 -0.75 -6.37
CA SER A 96 -11.13 -1.14 -6.86
C SER A 96 -11.15 -1.78 -8.25
N ARG A 97 -12.11 -2.69 -8.53
CA ARG A 97 -12.26 -3.33 -9.85
C ARG A 97 -12.69 -2.36 -10.95
N LEU A 98 -13.40 -1.29 -10.59
CA LEU A 98 -13.85 -0.26 -11.52
C LEU A 98 -12.72 0.73 -11.85
N LEU A 99 -11.84 0.96 -10.89
CA LEU A 99 -10.73 1.92 -10.99
C LEU A 99 -9.47 1.31 -11.60
N ALA A 100 -9.27 -0.01 -11.47
CA ALA A 100 -8.10 -0.69 -12.02
C ALA A 100 -7.88 -0.45 -13.54
N PRO A 101 -8.91 -0.45 -14.42
CA PRO A 101 -8.73 -0.11 -15.83
C PRO A 101 -8.30 1.36 -16.06
N GLN A 102 -8.45 2.21 -15.06
CA GLN A 102 -8.02 3.62 -15.10
C GLN A 102 -6.60 3.83 -14.54
N GLY A 103 -5.93 2.73 -14.16
CA GLY A 103 -4.57 2.77 -13.61
C GLY A 103 -4.50 2.91 -12.09
N LEU A 104 -5.63 2.92 -11.36
CA LEU A 104 -5.64 2.93 -9.90
C LEU A 104 -5.90 1.52 -9.37
N TYR A 105 -4.87 0.87 -8.86
CA TYR A 105 -4.90 -0.49 -8.32
C TYR A 105 -4.92 -0.46 -6.80
N MET A 106 -6.05 -0.80 -6.19
CA MET A 106 -6.20 -0.79 -4.73
C MET A 106 -6.38 -2.21 -4.19
N ALA A 107 -5.44 -2.65 -3.35
CA ALA A 107 -5.44 -3.94 -2.68
C ALA A 107 -5.65 -3.75 -1.17
N GLY A 108 -6.87 -3.96 -0.71
CA GLY A 108 -7.24 -3.94 0.71
C GLY A 108 -7.74 -5.29 1.19
N GLU A 109 -8.94 -5.70 0.77
CA GLU A 109 -9.52 -7.00 1.16
C GLU A 109 -8.86 -8.15 0.40
N LEU A 110 -8.40 -9.17 1.11
CA LEU A 110 -7.76 -10.36 0.51
C LEU A 110 -8.70 -11.10 -0.45
N GLU A 111 -9.98 -11.17 -0.12
CA GLU A 111 -11.01 -11.83 -0.95
C GLU A 111 -11.23 -11.16 -2.30
N ARG A 112 -10.76 -9.92 -2.44
CA ARG A 112 -10.86 -9.16 -3.69
C ARG A 112 -9.57 -9.14 -4.51
N LEU A 113 -8.49 -9.71 -3.99
CA LEU A 113 -7.24 -9.83 -4.74
C LEU A 113 -7.44 -10.79 -5.92
N THR A 114 -7.09 -10.32 -7.10
CA THR A 114 -7.19 -11.08 -8.36
C THR A 114 -5.86 -11.63 -8.84
N GLY A 115 -4.82 -11.52 -8.02
CA GLY A 115 -3.44 -11.86 -8.36
C GLY A 115 -2.56 -10.63 -8.54
N PRO A 116 -1.35 -10.81 -9.09
CA PRO A 116 -0.40 -9.72 -9.32
C PRO A 116 -0.92 -8.68 -10.30
N VAL A 117 -0.57 -7.42 -10.08
CA VAL A 117 -0.74 -6.36 -11.07
C VAL A 117 0.44 -6.41 -12.04
N VAL A 118 0.19 -6.55 -13.33
CA VAL A 118 1.26 -6.58 -14.34
C VAL A 118 1.28 -5.27 -15.10
N LEU A 119 2.41 -4.59 -15.06
CA LEU A 119 2.72 -3.40 -15.87
C LEU A 119 3.84 -3.75 -16.86
N GLU A 120 3.98 -2.96 -17.91
CA GLU A 120 5.03 -3.18 -18.92
C GLU A 120 5.94 -1.96 -19.03
N ASP A 121 7.22 -2.22 -19.31
CA ASP A 121 8.19 -1.23 -19.74
C ASP A 121 8.98 -1.74 -20.98
N ASP A 122 9.92 -0.96 -21.47
CA ASP A 122 10.73 -1.31 -22.64
C ASP A 122 11.48 -2.65 -22.51
N ALA A 123 11.70 -3.14 -21.27
CA ALA A 123 12.36 -4.42 -21.00
C ALA A 123 11.34 -5.56 -20.75
N GLY A 124 10.05 -5.33 -20.96
CA GLY A 124 8.97 -6.29 -20.84
C GLY A 124 8.18 -6.20 -19.52
N PRO A 125 7.41 -7.24 -19.16
CA PRO A 125 6.49 -7.20 -18.04
C PRO A 125 7.18 -7.14 -16.68
N VAL A 126 6.52 -6.47 -15.74
CA VAL A 126 6.85 -6.41 -14.31
C VAL A 126 5.60 -6.76 -13.51
N ALA A 127 5.65 -7.82 -12.73
CA ALA A 127 4.57 -8.27 -11.86
C ALA A 127 4.71 -7.64 -10.46
N PHE A 128 3.71 -6.92 -10.02
CA PHE A 128 3.63 -6.37 -8.66
C PHE A 128 2.79 -7.30 -7.79
N LEU A 129 3.43 -7.92 -6.80
CA LEU A 129 2.75 -8.69 -5.76
C LEU A 129 2.27 -7.70 -4.70
N THR A 130 0.97 -7.43 -4.68
CA THR A 130 0.37 -6.49 -3.73
C THR A 130 -0.09 -7.23 -2.49
N VAL A 131 0.63 -7.10 -1.38
CA VAL A 131 0.39 -7.79 -0.11
C VAL A 131 -0.06 -6.77 0.95
N PRO A 132 -1.36 -6.52 1.10
CA PRO A 132 -1.87 -5.63 2.13
C PRO A 132 -1.59 -6.22 3.53
N TYR A 133 -1.58 -5.35 4.55
CA TYR A 133 -1.56 -5.82 5.92
C TYR A 133 -2.78 -6.73 6.18
N ALA A 134 -2.52 -7.90 6.74
CA ALA A 134 -3.57 -8.83 7.08
C ALA A 134 -3.21 -9.66 8.33
N GLU A 135 -4.20 -9.83 9.20
CA GLU A 135 -4.08 -10.70 10.34
C GLU A 135 -3.96 -12.17 9.90
N PRO A 136 -3.12 -12.98 10.56
CA PRO A 136 -2.94 -14.40 10.21
C PRO A 136 -4.24 -15.18 10.13
N ALA A 137 -5.23 -14.83 10.97
CA ALA A 137 -6.55 -15.48 10.96
C ALA A 137 -7.32 -15.22 9.66
N VAL A 138 -7.20 -14.01 9.11
CA VAL A 138 -7.85 -13.64 7.84
C VAL A 138 -7.18 -14.36 6.67
N VAL A 139 -5.85 -14.39 6.63
CA VAL A 139 -5.10 -15.10 5.60
C VAL A 139 -5.42 -16.60 5.60
N ARG A 140 -5.42 -17.21 6.79
CA ARG A 140 -5.80 -18.62 6.97
C ARG A 140 -7.16 -18.91 6.37
N GLN A 141 -8.14 -18.08 6.66
CA GLN A 141 -9.52 -18.25 6.17
C GLN A 141 -9.58 -18.07 4.65
N CYS A 142 -8.97 -17.03 4.12
CA CYS A 142 -9.03 -16.70 2.68
C CYS A 142 -8.32 -17.72 1.80
N LEU A 143 -7.17 -18.23 2.26
CA LEU A 143 -6.37 -19.19 1.48
C LEU A 143 -6.67 -20.67 1.85
N GLY A 144 -7.49 -20.92 2.88
CA GLY A 144 -7.79 -22.27 3.34
C GLY A 144 -6.56 -23.01 3.88
N GLN A 145 -5.61 -22.29 4.51
CA GLN A 145 -4.35 -22.82 5.01
C GLN A 145 -4.35 -22.86 6.55
N ASP A 146 -4.78 -23.98 7.12
CA ASP A 146 -4.97 -24.14 8.57
C ASP A 146 -3.69 -23.98 9.41
N GLU A 147 -2.50 -24.09 8.82
CA GLU A 147 -1.19 -23.94 9.46
C GLU A 147 -0.78 -22.49 9.72
N VAL A 148 -1.41 -21.51 9.08
CA VAL A 148 -1.08 -20.08 9.25
C VAL A 148 -1.46 -19.62 10.66
N ARG A 149 -0.43 -19.30 11.48
CA ARG A 149 -0.57 -18.87 12.89
C ARG A 149 0.18 -17.56 13.20
N SER A 150 1.13 -17.16 12.35
CA SER A 150 1.97 -16.00 12.56
C SER A 150 1.94 -15.06 11.34
N HIS A 151 2.31 -13.79 11.53
CA HIS A 151 2.43 -12.84 10.42
C HIS A 151 3.47 -13.29 9.38
N GLN A 152 4.57 -13.94 9.81
CA GLN A 152 5.53 -14.52 8.88
C GLN A 152 4.89 -15.57 7.99
N GLN A 153 4.16 -16.54 8.57
CA GLN A 153 3.47 -17.58 7.78
C GLN A 153 2.38 -16.98 6.89
N ALA A 154 1.68 -15.94 7.35
CA ALA A 154 0.70 -15.22 6.54
C ALA A 154 1.35 -14.54 5.33
N MET A 155 2.48 -13.88 5.52
CA MET A 155 3.26 -13.27 4.45
C MET A 155 3.77 -14.31 3.46
N GLU A 156 4.35 -15.42 3.94
CA GLU A 156 4.82 -16.54 3.10
C GLU A 156 3.68 -17.14 2.26
N ALA A 157 2.50 -17.32 2.86
CA ALA A 157 1.33 -17.85 2.18
C ALA A 157 0.82 -16.90 1.07
N LEU A 158 0.72 -15.59 1.36
CA LEU A 158 0.27 -14.59 0.39
C LEU A 158 1.27 -14.42 -0.75
N LEU A 159 2.56 -14.36 -0.45
CA LEU A 159 3.62 -14.29 -1.46
C LEU A 159 3.66 -15.54 -2.33
N GLY A 160 3.52 -16.72 -1.71
CA GLY A 160 3.45 -18.00 -2.44
C GLY A 160 2.23 -18.05 -3.36
N TRP A 161 1.07 -17.63 -2.89
CA TRP A 161 -0.16 -17.60 -3.67
C TRP A 161 -0.06 -16.64 -4.87
N GLN A 162 0.39 -15.39 -4.66
CA GLN A 162 0.55 -14.43 -5.76
C GLN A 162 1.70 -14.83 -6.69
N GLY A 163 2.84 -15.26 -6.13
CA GLY A 163 4.00 -15.67 -6.91
C GLY A 163 3.73 -16.84 -7.83
N SER A 164 2.86 -17.79 -7.43
CA SER A 164 2.45 -18.92 -8.27
C SER A 164 1.69 -18.53 -9.53
N GLN A 165 1.21 -17.29 -9.61
CA GLN A 165 0.48 -16.74 -10.76
C GLN A 165 1.38 -15.95 -11.71
N VAL A 166 2.65 -15.73 -11.32
CA VAL A 166 3.63 -15.02 -12.15
C VAL A 166 4.32 -16.01 -13.08
N PRO A 167 4.33 -15.79 -14.39
CA PRO A 167 5.07 -16.66 -15.32
C PRO A 167 6.58 -16.62 -15.04
N ASP A 168 7.25 -17.73 -15.35
CA ASP A 168 8.72 -17.85 -15.22
C ASP A 168 9.44 -16.75 -15.99
N GLY A 169 10.46 -16.15 -15.36
CA GLY A 169 11.29 -15.12 -15.97
C GLY A 169 10.71 -13.71 -15.97
N VAL A 170 9.49 -13.50 -15.48
CA VAL A 170 8.91 -12.17 -15.29
C VAL A 170 9.54 -11.48 -14.08
N ARG A 171 9.99 -10.24 -14.27
CA ARG A 171 10.49 -9.40 -13.17
C ARG A 171 9.39 -9.17 -12.15
N THR A 172 9.73 -9.24 -10.86
CA THR A 172 8.75 -9.17 -9.79
C THR A 172 9.12 -8.11 -8.77
N VAL A 173 8.14 -7.32 -8.35
CA VAL A 173 8.24 -6.34 -7.26
C VAL A 173 7.23 -6.74 -6.19
N CYS A 174 7.69 -6.90 -4.94
CA CYS A 174 6.80 -7.10 -3.80
C CYS A 174 6.48 -5.76 -3.16
N VAL A 175 5.19 -5.48 -3.01
CA VAL A 175 4.66 -4.32 -2.28
C VAL A 175 3.95 -4.86 -1.05
N ALA A 176 4.49 -4.59 0.14
CA ALA A 176 3.95 -5.12 1.39
C ALA A 176 3.98 -4.07 2.49
N HIS A 177 3.04 -4.19 3.43
CA HIS A 177 3.02 -3.42 4.67
C HIS A 177 3.18 -4.40 5.84
N ALA A 178 4.38 -4.46 6.42
CA ALA A 178 4.73 -5.44 7.44
C ALA A 178 5.94 -4.98 8.28
N PHE A 179 6.04 -5.54 9.49
CA PHE A 179 7.26 -5.43 10.29
C PHE A 179 8.32 -6.41 9.77
N VAL A 180 9.49 -5.88 9.40
CA VAL A 180 10.60 -6.69 8.88
C VAL A 180 11.69 -6.78 9.94
N ALA A 181 11.97 -8.00 10.45
CA ALA A 181 13.04 -8.24 11.40
C ALA A 181 14.39 -8.43 10.67
N GLY A 182 15.49 -8.03 11.32
CA GLY A 182 16.84 -8.24 10.80
C GLY A 182 17.36 -7.16 9.85
N GLY A 183 16.61 -6.07 9.67
CA GLY A 183 17.10 -4.88 8.98
C GLY A 183 18.21 -4.18 9.75
N VAL A 184 19.05 -3.42 9.05
CA VAL A 184 20.02 -2.51 9.69
C VAL A 184 19.27 -1.23 10.05
N ALA A 185 19.17 -0.92 11.35
CA ALA A 185 18.54 0.30 11.81
C ALA A 185 19.30 1.53 11.30
N SER A 186 18.58 2.51 10.79
CA SER A 186 19.14 3.83 10.47
C SER A 186 19.00 4.77 11.66
N ASP A 187 19.78 5.86 11.68
CA ASP A 187 19.73 6.88 12.75
C ASP A 187 18.34 7.56 12.85
N SER A 188 17.51 7.47 11.83
CA SER A 188 16.15 8.00 11.78
C SER A 188 15.09 7.01 12.28
N GLU A 189 15.42 5.73 12.43
CA GLU A 189 14.49 4.71 12.88
C GLU A 189 14.46 4.60 14.41
N ARG A 190 13.24 4.44 14.95
CA ARG A 190 13.07 4.12 16.36
C ARG A 190 12.99 2.60 16.53
N PRO A 191 13.64 2.03 17.58
CA PRO A 191 13.54 0.60 17.88
C PRO A 191 12.07 0.20 18.11
N LEU A 192 11.57 -0.78 17.36
CA LEU A 192 10.19 -1.31 17.45
C LEU A 192 9.87 -1.94 18.81
N SER A 193 10.88 -2.22 19.66
CA SER A 193 10.68 -2.75 21.01
C SER A 193 9.80 -1.87 21.91
N CYS A 194 9.62 -0.59 21.59
CA CYS A 194 8.68 0.29 22.28
C CYS A 194 7.22 0.11 21.82
N LEU A 195 6.98 -0.42 20.62
CA LEU A 195 5.63 -0.58 20.08
C LEU A 195 4.98 -1.92 20.47
N LEU A 196 5.78 -2.95 20.74
CA LEU A 196 5.29 -4.25 21.21
C LEU A 196 4.69 -4.20 22.62
N TYR A 197 5.03 -3.20 23.44
CA TYR A 197 4.46 -3.01 24.77
C TYR A 197 3.16 -2.19 24.79
N THR A 198 2.79 -1.54 23.70
CA THR A 198 1.59 -0.70 23.64
C THR A 198 0.42 -1.38 22.94
N SER A 199 0.63 -2.49 22.23
CA SER A 199 -0.44 -3.24 21.57
C SER A 199 -1.17 -4.24 22.48
N ASP A 200 -0.60 -4.57 23.64
CA ASP A 200 -1.22 -5.51 24.61
C ASP A 200 -2.01 -4.81 25.73
N ALA A 201 -2.22 -3.50 25.64
CA ALA A 201 -2.91 -2.70 26.66
C ALA A 201 -4.14 -1.96 26.11
N ALA A 202 -4.95 -2.66 25.28
CA ALA A 202 -6.28 -2.18 24.89
C ALA A 202 -7.28 -3.33 24.85
#